data_6b530c8b1ff60d0fd01712495d43ac8a
#
_entry.id   6b530c8b1ff60d0fd01712495d43ac8a
#
_cell.length_a   1.000
_cell.length_b   1.000
_cell.length_c   1.000
_cell.angle_alpha   90.00
_cell.angle_beta   90.00
_cell.angle_gamma   90.00
#
_symmetry.space_group_name_H-M   'P 1'
#
loop_
_entity.id
_entity.type
_entity.pdbx_description
1 polymer ?
#
loop_
_entity_poly.entity_id
_entity_poly.type
_entity_poly.pdbx_seq_one_letter_code
_entity_poly.pdbx_strand_id
1 'polypeptide(L)'
;YVSSVEVLPRVDILSVYQGASGDLIKAAVDAGARGLVVASAGAGATSRDQRDAMTYAYQQGVFVVVSTRTGSGRITPRAAREDEPLTQEQQLAARYRIAALDHAPLKARILLMLALTQTRDARAIRRMFEEY
;
A
#
# COMPACT_ATOMS: atom_id res chain seq x y z
N TYR A 1 -20.46 1.73 -8.78
CA TYR A 1 -21.39 2.83 -8.58
C TYR A 1 -21.42 3.25 -7.11
N VAL A 2 -20.87 4.43 -6.84
CA VAL A 2 -20.57 4.86 -5.47
C VAL A 2 -21.83 5.08 -4.60
N SER A 3 -22.94 5.43 -5.20
CA SER A 3 -24.18 5.69 -4.46
C SER A 3 -24.77 4.45 -3.76
N SER A 4 -24.32 3.25 -4.11
CA SER A 4 -24.75 2.02 -3.44
C SER A 4 -23.89 1.66 -2.22
N VAL A 5 -22.85 2.43 -1.94
CA VAL A 5 -21.91 2.20 -0.83
C VAL A 5 -22.26 3.14 0.32
N GLU A 6 -22.74 2.60 1.43
CA GLU A 6 -23.11 3.40 2.59
C GLU A 6 -21.90 4.00 3.31
N VAL A 7 -20.79 3.27 3.37
CA VAL A 7 -19.55 3.69 4.04
C VAL A 7 -18.34 3.32 3.18
N LEU A 8 -17.49 4.30 2.88
CA LEU A 8 -16.22 4.04 2.21
C LEU A 8 -15.26 3.29 3.13
N PRO A 9 -14.47 2.35 2.60
CA PRO A 9 -13.44 1.68 3.39
C PRO A 9 -12.44 2.68 3.95
N ARG A 10 -12.01 2.46 5.19
CA ARG A 10 -11.01 3.33 5.82
C ARG A 10 -9.64 3.07 5.20
N VAL A 11 -9.04 4.12 4.66
CA VAL A 11 -7.68 4.15 4.15
C VAL A 11 -6.92 5.30 4.80
N ASP A 12 -5.86 4.98 5.51
CA ASP A 12 -5.04 5.97 6.22
C ASP A 12 -3.76 6.27 5.42
N ILE A 13 -3.28 7.51 5.49
CA ILE A 13 -1.98 7.90 4.96
C ILE A 13 -1.01 8.01 6.13
N LEU A 14 0.13 7.32 6.01
CA LEU A 14 1.19 7.35 7.00
C LEU A 14 2.48 7.83 6.35
N SER A 15 3.05 8.91 6.89
CA SER A 15 4.37 9.38 6.46
C SER A 15 5.45 8.59 7.18
N VAL A 16 6.42 8.08 6.43
CA VAL A 16 7.54 7.33 6.96
C VAL A 16 8.86 8.01 6.60
N TYR A 17 9.84 7.84 7.46
CA TYR A 17 11.20 8.35 7.27
C TYR A 17 12.20 7.27 7.66
N GLN A 18 13.46 7.48 7.27
CA GLN A 18 14.53 6.53 7.60
C GLN A 18 14.65 6.36 9.12
N GLY A 19 14.63 5.11 9.59
CA GLY A 19 14.69 4.79 11.00
C GLY A 19 13.37 4.94 11.77
N ALA A 20 12.26 5.30 11.11
CA ALA A 20 10.96 5.36 11.77
C ALA A 20 10.48 3.98 12.22
N SER A 21 9.81 3.94 13.37
CA SER A 21 9.17 2.73 13.89
C SER A 21 7.98 2.31 13.02
N GLY A 22 7.67 1.01 13.01
CA GLY A 22 6.46 0.47 12.40
C GLY A 22 5.20 0.61 13.24
N ASP A 23 5.26 1.25 14.40
CA ASP A 23 4.13 1.30 15.36
C ASP A 23 2.89 1.98 14.79
N LEU A 24 3.05 3.04 13.98
CA LEU A 24 1.92 3.72 13.34
C LEU A 24 1.20 2.83 12.34
N ILE A 25 1.94 2.02 11.60
CA ILE A 25 1.37 1.06 10.65
C ILE A 25 0.53 0.04 11.39
N LYS A 26 1.06 -0.55 12.45
CA LYS A 26 0.34 -1.52 13.28
C LYS A 26 -0.89 -0.89 13.93
N ALA A 27 -0.77 0.32 14.46
CA ALA A 27 -1.87 1.04 15.08
C ALA A 27 -3.02 1.30 14.11
N ALA A 28 -2.72 1.69 12.87
CA ALA A 28 -3.74 1.92 11.85
C ALA A 28 -4.46 0.61 11.46
N VAL A 29 -3.73 -0.48 11.33
CA VAL A 29 -4.30 -1.81 11.06
C VAL A 29 -5.21 -2.24 12.20
N ASP A 30 -4.77 -2.11 13.44
CA ASP A 30 -5.53 -2.50 14.63
C ASP A 30 -6.78 -1.62 14.82
N ALA A 31 -6.73 -0.37 14.35
CA ALA A 31 -7.86 0.54 14.39
C ALA A 31 -8.90 0.30 13.28
N GLY A 32 -8.68 -0.68 12.42
CA GLY A 32 -9.65 -1.10 11.40
C GLY A 32 -9.41 -0.56 10.00
N ALA A 33 -8.22 -0.04 9.70
CA ALA A 33 -7.89 0.37 8.33
C ALA A 33 -7.97 -0.82 7.37
N ARG A 34 -8.60 -0.63 6.23
CA ARG A 34 -8.70 -1.62 5.15
C ARG A 34 -7.57 -1.46 4.13
N GLY A 35 -7.00 -0.28 4.08
CA GLY A 35 -5.86 0.04 3.25
C GLY A 35 -4.98 1.10 3.90
N LEU A 36 -3.74 1.12 3.51
CA LEU A 36 -2.77 2.12 3.95
C LEU A 36 -2.06 2.71 2.74
N VAL A 37 -1.80 4.00 2.80
CA VAL A 37 -0.87 4.65 1.88
C VAL A 37 0.36 5.03 2.70
N VAL A 38 1.47 4.37 2.44
CA VAL A 38 2.75 4.64 3.10
C VAL A 38 3.52 5.63 2.24
N ALA A 39 3.57 6.88 2.68
CA ALA A 39 4.26 7.95 1.99
C ALA A 39 5.72 8.01 2.47
N SER A 40 6.63 7.56 1.62
CA SER A 40 8.06 7.49 1.91
C SER A 40 8.82 8.65 1.28
N ALA A 41 10.03 8.92 1.78
CA ALA A 41 10.97 9.83 1.13
C ALA A 41 11.61 9.12 -0.08
N GLY A 42 11.58 9.76 -1.25
CA GLY A 42 12.18 9.22 -2.47
C GLY A 42 11.46 7.96 -3.01
N ALA A 43 12.22 6.97 -3.45
CA ALA A 43 11.73 5.83 -4.22
C ALA A 43 11.18 4.66 -3.37
N GLY A 44 10.61 4.94 -2.21
CA GLY A 44 9.95 3.92 -1.39
C GLY A 44 10.86 3.22 -0.38
N ALA A 45 11.94 3.89 0.04
CA ALA A 45 12.83 3.36 1.08
C ALA A 45 12.09 3.25 2.41
N THR A 46 12.15 2.08 3.03
CA THR A 46 11.54 1.79 4.32
C THR A 46 12.54 1.11 5.25
N SER A 47 12.41 1.36 6.55
CA SER A 47 13.21 0.66 7.57
C SER A 47 12.78 -0.81 7.69
N ARG A 48 13.58 -1.60 8.38
CA ARG A 48 13.22 -3.00 8.69
C ARG A 48 11.93 -3.07 9.50
N ASP A 49 11.81 -2.25 10.54
CA ASP A 49 10.62 -2.21 11.39
C ASP A 49 9.36 -1.87 10.57
N GLN A 50 9.47 -0.96 9.63
CA GLN A 50 8.36 -0.61 8.73
C GLN A 50 8.00 -1.79 7.82
N ARG A 51 8.97 -2.51 7.29
CA ARG A 51 8.72 -3.70 6.47
C ARG A 51 8.03 -4.80 7.27
N ASP A 52 8.46 -5.03 8.50
CA ASP A 52 7.83 -6.01 9.39
C ASP A 52 6.39 -5.60 9.71
N ALA A 53 6.15 -4.32 9.94
CA ALA A 53 4.81 -3.80 10.17
C ALA A 53 3.92 -3.89 8.91
N MET A 54 4.48 -3.68 7.73
CA MET A 54 3.76 -3.89 6.47
C MET A 54 3.40 -5.36 6.27
N THR A 55 4.31 -6.28 6.61
CA THR A 55 4.02 -7.71 6.58
C THR A 55 2.87 -8.05 7.53
N TYR A 56 2.85 -7.47 8.72
CA TYR A 56 1.72 -7.60 9.65
C TYR A 56 0.42 -7.11 9.00
N ALA A 57 0.44 -5.96 8.32
CA ALA A 57 -0.73 -5.46 7.59
C ALA A 57 -1.21 -6.46 6.53
N TYR A 58 -0.31 -7.03 5.76
CA TYR A 58 -0.65 -8.05 4.76
C TYR A 58 -1.31 -9.29 5.38
N GLN A 59 -0.79 -9.74 6.53
CA GLN A 59 -1.36 -10.87 7.25
C GLN A 59 -2.78 -10.60 7.73
N GLN A 60 -3.12 -9.34 7.98
CA GLN A 60 -4.48 -8.91 8.35
C GLN A 60 -5.37 -8.61 7.14
N GLY A 61 -4.90 -8.83 5.92
CA GLY A 61 -5.65 -8.57 4.70
C GLY A 61 -5.73 -7.09 4.31
N VAL A 62 -4.80 -6.28 4.78
CA VAL A 62 -4.77 -4.84 4.50
C VAL A 62 -3.87 -4.56 3.29
N PHE A 63 -4.41 -3.84 2.30
CA PHE A 63 -3.64 -3.40 1.14
C PHE A 63 -2.75 -2.22 1.51
N VAL A 64 -1.49 -2.26 1.07
CA VAL A 64 -0.53 -1.18 1.32
C VAL A 64 -0.04 -0.61 0.00
N VAL A 65 -0.35 0.66 -0.23
CA VAL A 65 0.16 1.42 -1.37
C VAL A 65 1.39 2.18 -0.91
N VAL A 66 2.51 1.98 -1.61
CA VAL A 66 3.75 2.72 -1.35
C VAL A 66 3.83 3.90 -2.30
N SER A 67 3.87 5.10 -1.75
CA SER A 67 3.88 6.37 -2.47
C SER A 67 5.04 7.25 -2.00
N THR A 68 5.33 8.32 -2.73
CA THR A 68 6.35 9.29 -2.34
C THR A 68 5.71 10.57 -1.81
N ARG A 69 6.21 11.07 -0.68
CA ARG A 69 5.78 12.36 -0.10
C ARG A 69 6.52 13.56 -0.67
N THR A 70 7.61 13.33 -1.40
CA THR A 70 8.45 14.42 -1.90
C THR A 70 7.94 15.02 -3.21
N GLY A 71 6.94 14.41 -3.85
CA GLY A 71 6.45 14.82 -5.16
C GLY A 71 7.43 14.54 -6.29
N SER A 72 8.56 13.89 -6.02
CA SER A 72 9.57 13.49 -6.99
C SER A 72 9.91 12.01 -6.83
N GLY A 73 10.24 11.36 -7.94
CA GLY A 73 10.52 9.93 -7.95
C GLY A 73 9.25 9.08 -8.10
N ARG A 74 9.33 8.17 -9.05
CA ARG A 74 8.26 7.22 -9.33
C ARG A 74 8.44 5.95 -8.50
N ILE A 75 7.38 5.50 -7.83
CA ILE A 75 7.37 4.20 -7.17
C ILE A 75 6.96 3.14 -8.18
N THR A 76 7.90 2.25 -8.51
CA THR A 76 7.66 1.17 -9.47
C THR A 76 7.40 -0.16 -8.77
N PRO A 77 6.71 -1.10 -9.44
CA PRO A 77 6.59 -2.45 -8.94
C PRO A 77 7.96 -3.09 -8.77
N ARG A 78 8.12 -3.85 -7.70
CA ARG A 78 9.37 -4.58 -7.47
C ARG A 78 9.43 -5.79 -8.40
N ALA A 79 10.49 -5.90 -9.20
CA ALA A 79 10.72 -7.06 -10.05
C ALA A 79 11.03 -8.29 -9.18
N ALA A 80 10.35 -9.40 -9.44
CA ALA A 80 10.70 -10.68 -8.86
C ALA A 80 11.96 -11.23 -9.56
N ARG A 81 12.87 -11.83 -8.79
CA ARG A 81 13.96 -12.62 -9.37
C ARG A 81 13.37 -13.93 -9.86
N GLU A 82 13.57 -14.23 -11.14
CA GLU A 82 12.92 -15.36 -11.80
C GLU A 82 13.36 -16.74 -11.30
N ASP A 83 14.51 -16.82 -10.62
CA ASP A 83 15.20 -18.09 -10.34
C ASP A 83 15.05 -18.61 -8.89
N GLU A 84 14.38 -17.87 -7.99
CA GLU A 84 14.22 -18.28 -6.60
C GLU A 84 12.74 -18.41 -6.22
N PRO A 85 12.37 -19.45 -5.45
CA PRO A 85 11.00 -19.54 -4.92
C PRO A 85 10.73 -18.36 -4.00
N LEU A 86 9.54 -17.76 -4.12
CA LEU A 86 9.13 -16.64 -3.29
C LEU A 86 9.06 -17.05 -1.82
N THR A 87 9.63 -16.24 -0.93
CA THR A 87 9.42 -16.39 0.51
C THR A 87 7.95 -16.12 0.85
N GLN A 88 7.53 -16.57 2.03
CA GLN A 88 6.18 -16.30 2.52
C GLN A 88 5.86 -14.80 2.57
N GLU A 89 6.82 -13.99 3.02
CA GLU A 89 6.71 -12.53 3.03
C GLU A 89 6.54 -11.96 1.61
N GLN A 90 7.31 -12.44 0.64
CA GLN A 90 7.19 -12.02 -0.76
C GLN A 90 5.85 -12.40 -1.37
N GLN A 91 5.31 -13.57 -1.02
CA GLN A 91 3.98 -14.00 -1.46
C GLN A 91 2.87 -13.09 -0.91
N LEU A 92 2.95 -12.71 0.36
CA LEU A 92 2.02 -11.76 0.97
C LEU A 92 2.13 -10.38 0.31
N ALA A 93 3.35 -9.90 0.09
CA ALA A 93 3.57 -8.63 -0.59
C ALA A 93 3.00 -8.63 -2.01
N ALA A 94 3.11 -9.73 -2.74
CA ALA A 94 2.52 -9.86 -4.08
C ALA A 94 1.00 -9.72 -4.06
N ARG A 95 0.33 -10.11 -2.98
CA ARG A 95 -1.13 -10.04 -2.84
C ARG A 95 -1.64 -8.67 -2.37
N TYR A 96 -0.86 -7.92 -1.60
CA TYR A 96 -1.37 -6.76 -0.86
C TYR A 96 -0.59 -5.47 -1.10
N ARG A 97 0.62 -5.54 -1.63
CA ARG A 97 1.42 -4.36 -1.90
C ARG A 97 1.14 -3.79 -3.28
N ILE A 98 0.83 -2.50 -3.33
CA ILE A 98 0.57 -1.77 -4.56
C ILE A 98 1.60 -0.64 -4.69
N ALA A 99 2.24 -0.53 -5.86
CA ALA A 99 3.08 0.63 -6.16
C ALA A 99 2.20 1.79 -6.62
N ALA A 100 2.40 2.97 -6.03
CA ALA A 100 1.60 4.14 -6.36
C ALA A 100 1.94 4.75 -7.73
N LEU A 101 3.03 4.33 -8.35
CA LEU A 101 3.54 4.93 -9.58
C LEU A 101 3.80 6.43 -9.41
N ASP A 102 3.19 7.28 -10.23
CA ASP A 102 3.34 8.73 -10.15
C ASP A 102 2.28 9.40 -9.26
N HIS A 103 1.38 8.62 -8.65
CA HIS A 103 0.31 9.19 -7.84
C HIS A 103 0.83 9.71 -6.50
N ALA A 104 0.49 10.95 -6.18
CA ALA A 104 0.73 11.51 -4.87
C ALA A 104 -0.11 10.80 -3.79
N PRO A 105 0.30 10.86 -2.50
CA PRO A 105 -0.39 10.11 -1.44
C PRO A 105 -1.89 10.36 -1.35
N LEU A 106 -2.36 11.61 -1.49
CA LEU A 106 -3.79 11.93 -1.43
C LEU A 106 -4.57 11.27 -2.57
N LYS A 107 -4.05 11.32 -3.78
CA LYS A 107 -4.68 10.66 -4.93
C LYS A 107 -4.65 9.14 -4.78
N ALA A 108 -3.53 8.59 -4.34
CA ALA A 108 -3.39 7.16 -4.07
C ALA A 108 -4.42 6.67 -3.04
N ARG A 109 -4.65 7.46 -1.98
CA ARG A 109 -5.67 7.14 -0.98
C ARG A 109 -7.07 7.06 -1.59
N ILE A 110 -7.45 8.06 -2.40
CA ILE A 110 -8.76 8.09 -3.05
C ILE A 110 -8.93 6.91 -4.00
N LEU A 111 -7.93 6.63 -4.83
CA LEU A 111 -7.95 5.49 -5.74
C LEU A 111 -8.10 4.17 -4.99
N LEU A 112 -7.38 3.98 -3.89
CA LEU A 112 -7.48 2.76 -3.10
C LEU A 112 -8.85 2.63 -2.43
N MET A 113 -9.41 3.71 -1.89
CA MET A 113 -10.74 3.72 -1.32
C MET A 113 -11.78 3.28 -2.36
N LEU A 114 -11.75 3.85 -3.55
CA LEU A 114 -12.67 3.50 -4.63
C LEU A 114 -12.46 2.07 -5.12
N ALA A 115 -11.22 1.64 -5.26
CA ALA A 115 -10.90 0.28 -5.67
C ALA A 115 -11.43 -0.76 -4.68
N LEU A 116 -11.28 -0.52 -3.38
CA LEU A 116 -11.74 -1.43 -2.33
C LEU A 116 -13.27 -1.51 -2.21
N THR A 117 -14.01 -0.57 -2.79
CA THR A 117 -15.48 -0.71 -2.91
C THR A 117 -15.89 -1.73 -3.96
N GLN A 118 -15.00 -2.06 -4.90
CA GLN A 118 -15.29 -2.89 -6.07
C GLN A 118 -14.60 -4.24 -6.06
N THR A 119 -13.39 -4.31 -5.50
CA THR A 119 -12.55 -5.51 -5.59
C THR A 119 -11.59 -5.63 -4.42
N ARG A 120 -11.12 -6.86 -4.16
CA ARG A 120 -10.01 -7.16 -3.27
C ARG A 120 -8.88 -7.89 -4.03
N ASP A 121 -8.92 -7.84 -5.34
CA ASP A 121 -7.88 -8.43 -6.19
C ASP A 121 -6.80 -7.39 -6.48
N ALA A 122 -5.57 -7.69 -6.06
CA ALA A 122 -4.42 -6.81 -6.26
C ALA A 122 -4.16 -6.48 -7.74
N ARG A 123 -4.41 -7.41 -8.64
CA ARG A 123 -4.23 -7.19 -10.09
C ARG A 123 -5.19 -6.12 -10.61
N ALA A 124 -6.46 -6.20 -10.19
CA ALA A 124 -7.46 -5.22 -10.58
C ALA A 124 -7.14 -3.85 -10.00
N ILE A 125 -6.71 -3.79 -8.74
CA ILE A 125 -6.30 -2.54 -8.09
C ILE A 125 -5.09 -1.93 -8.80
N ARG A 126 -4.07 -2.71 -9.12
CA ARG A 126 -2.89 -2.24 -9.86
C ARG A 126 -3.25 -1.65 -11.21
N ARG A 127 -4.17 -2.28 -11.94
CA ARG A 127 -4.65 -1.73 -13.21
C ARG A 127 -5.32 -0.38 -13.04
N MET A 128 -6.10 -0.18 -11.98
CA MET A 128 -6.71 1.12 -11.70
C MET A 128 -5.65 2.19 -11.45
N PHE A 129 -4.56 1.87 -10.75
CA PHE A 129 -3.44 2.79 -10.55
C PHE A 129 -2.69 3.12 -11.83
N GLU A 130 -2.62 2.21 -12.78
CA GLU A 130 -2.01 2.44 -14.10
C GLU A 130 -2.88 3.31 -15.02
N GLU A 131 -4.20 3.17 -14.96
CA GLU A 131 -5.16 3.87 -15.83
C GLU A 131 -5.47 5.30 -15.36
N TYR A 132 -5.44 5.56 -14.10
CA TYR A 132 -5.79 6.84 -13.49
C TYR A 132 -4.60 7.52 -12.84
#